data_cfcd05ac55b9346144a7940d69f34edf
#
_entry.id   cfcd05ac55b9346144a7940d69f34edf
#
_cell.length_a   1.000
_cell.length_b   1.000
_cell.length_c   1.000
_cell.angle_alpha   90.00
_cell.angle_beta   90.00
_cell.angle_gamma   90.00
#
_symmetry.space_group_name_H-M   'P 1'
#
loop_
_entity.id
_entity.type
_entity.pdbx_description
1 polymer ?
#
loop_
_entity_poly.entity_id
_entity_poly.type
_entity_poly.pdbx_seq_one_letter_code
_entity_poly.pdbx_strand_id
1 'polypeptide(L)'
;GKGRVYIFEYDEIYAHHSCIYEVVSEGVSAEIDNLQDMPASESKWWSEQILSGKPIILNTLEQLLEEAPDEYQILVVQGIKSLMVTPLMTGDRVWGYMGIDLVETYHDWSNEDFQWFSSLGNIINICIELRKTKDKVIREQTFLNNLFHFMPMGYIRMSIIRDENNKPCDYRVTDANEVSSTFFGLPLESY
;
A
#
# COMPACT_ATOMS: atom_id res chain seq x y z
N GLY A 1 -23.73 -1.83 -14.11
CA GLY A 1 -23.10 -1.08 -15.21
C GLY A 1 -21.66 -1.53 -15.41
N LYS A 2 -21.08 -1.24 -16.58
CA LYS A 2 -19.66 -1.49 -16.83
C LYS A 2 -18.84 -0.28 -16.44
N GLY A 3 -17.66 -0.51 -15.89
CA GLY A 3 -16.79 0.53 -15.39
C GLY A 3 -15.43 0.02 -14.95
N ARG A 4 -14.75 0.82 -14.13
CA ARG A 4 -13.42 0.56 -13.60
C ARG A 4 -13.46 0.66 -12.08
N VAL A 5 -12.60 -0.12 -11.42
CA VAL A 5 -12.25 0.04 -10.00
C VAL A 5 -10.75 0.25 -9.93
N TYR A 6 -10.32 1.26 -9.21
CA TYR A 6 -8.93 1.67 -9.22
C TYR A 6 -8.45 2.12 -7.83
N ILE A 7 -7.12 2.08 -7.66
CA ILE A 7 -6.43 2.62 -6.49
C ILE A 7 -5.31 3.53 -6.97
N PHE A 8 -5.27 4.73 -6.42
CA PHE A 8 -4.20 5.70 -6.62
C PHE A 8 -3.38 5.87 -5.35
N GLU A 9 -2.09 6.10 -5.52
CA GLU A 9 -1.15 6.47 -4.46
C GLU A 9 -0.59 7.86 -4.74
N TYR A 10 -0.54 8.73 -3.72
CA TYR A 10 0.19 9.98 -3.76
C TYR A 10 1.66 9.76 -3.44
N ASP A 11 2.53 10.60 -3.99
CA ASP A 11 3.92 10.69 -3.56
C ASP A 11 4.03 11.24 -2.11
N GLU A 12 5.25 11.22 -1.55
CA GLU A 12 5.47 11.61 -0.15
C GLU A 12 5.14 13.08 0.13
N ILE A 13 5.20 13.94 -0.88
CA ILE A 13 4.98 15.39 -0.79
C ILE A 13 3.64 15.84 -1.39
N TYR A 14 2.82 14.90 -1.83
CA TYR A 14 1.51 15.15 -2.46
C TYR A 14 1.55 16.01 -3.74
N ALA A 15 2.69 16.00 -4.44
CA ALA A 15 2.85 16.73 -5.69
C ALA A 15 2.29 15.95 -6.90
N HIS A 16 2.38 14.61 -6.83
CA HIS A 16 1.89 13.72 -7.88
C HIS A 16 1.13 12.53 -7.31
N HIS A 17 0.31 11.93 -8.17
CA HIS A 17 -0.36 10.67 -7.88
C HIS A 17 -0.33 9.73 -9.09
N SER A 18 -0.36 8.44 -8.83
CA SER A 18 -0.32 7.40 -9.86
C SER A 18 -1.35 6.32 -9.58
N CYS A 19 -1.98 5.79 -10.62
CA CYS A 19 -2.82 4.62 -10.53
C CYS A 19 -1.95 3.38 -10.33
N ILE A 20 -2.06 2.73 -9.16
CA ILE A 20 -1.24 1.55 -8.82
C ILE A 20 -1.99 0.24 -9.05
N TYR A 21 -3.32 0.27 -9.10
CA TYR A 21 -4.17 -0.88 -9.41
C TYR A 21 -5.40 -0.42 -10.18
N GLU A 22 -5.75 -1.18 -11.20
CA GLU A 22 -6.99 -1.00 -11.95
C GLU A 22 -7.57 -2.35 -12.34
N VAL A 23 -8.88 -2.48 -12.22
CA VAL A 23 -9.65 -3.61 -12.74
C VAL A 23 -10.77 -3.04 -13.59
N VAL A 24 -10.90 -3.54 -14.80
CA VAL A 24 -11.87 -3.05 -15.79
C VAL A 24 -12.91 -4.11 -16.13
N SER A 25 -14.13 -3.69 -16.43
CA SER A 25 -15.17 -4.56 -16.96
C SER A 25 -14.86 -4.96 -18.41
N GLU A 26 -15.36 -6.11 -18.86
CA GLU A 26 -15.21 -6.54 -20.25
C GLU A 26 -15.73 -5.49 -21.24
N GLY A 27 -14.87 -5.10 -22.18
CA GLY A 27 -15.16 -4.09 -23.21
C GLY A 27 -14.94 -2.64 -22.76
N VAL A 28 -14.45 -2.40 -21.54
CA VAL A 28 -13.98 -1.09 -21.07
C VAL A 28 -12.46 -1.02 -21.21
N SER A 29 -11.96 0.09 -21.75
CA SER A 29 -10.49 0.31 -21.84
C SER A 29 -9.89 0.59 -20.46
N ALA A 30 -8.72 -0.01 -20.21
CA ALA A 30 -7.90 0.31 -19.07
C ALA A 30 -7.21 1.67 -19.29
N GLU A 31 -7.07 2.44 -18.21
CA GLU A 31 -6.44 3.76 -18.22
C GLU A 31 -5.16 3.80 -17.36
N ILE A 32 -4.81 2.72 -16.67
CA ILE A 32 -3.70 2.67 -15.73
C ILE A 32 -2.38 3.20 -16.32
N ASP A 33 -2.08 2.89 -17.58
CA ASP A 33 -0.83 3.34 -18.24
C ASP A 33 -0.84 4.83 -18.54
N ASN A 34 -2.02 5.45 -18.69
CA ASN A 34 -2.20 6.87 -18.95
C ASN A 34 -2.26 7.71 -17.65
N LEU A 35 -2.45 7.05 -16.51
CA LEU A 35 -2.68 7.67 -15.20
C LEU A 35 -1.48 7.47 -14.28
N GLN A 36 -0.27 7.76 -14.79
CA GLN A 36 0.98 7.66 -14.06
C GLN A 36 1.62 9.04 -13.88
N ASP A 37 2.17 9.29 -12.69
CA ASP A 37 2.92 10.50 -12.33
C ASP A 37 2.15 11.81 -12.65
N MET A 38 0.85 11.81 -12.39
CA MET A 38 -0.04 12.93 -12.68
C MET A 38 0.17 14.05 -11.66
N PRO A 39 0.40 15.30 -12.08
CA PRO A 39 0.49 16.42 -11.14
C PRO A 39 -0.83 16.64 -10.40
N ALA A 40 -0.80 16.63 -9.06
CA ALA A 40 -1.96 16.90 -8.23
C ALA A 40 -2.56 18.30 -8.46
N SER A 41 -1.74 19.22 -8.99
CA SER A 41 -2.15 20.58 -9.37
C SER A 41 -3.08 20.65 -10.59
N GLU A 42 -3.09 19.63 -11.45
CA GLU A 42 -4.00 19.54 -12.60
C GLU A 42 -5.40 19.08 -12.21
N SER A 43 -5.57 18.50 -11.01
CA SER A 43 -6.84 18.11 -10.41
C SER A 43 -6.93 18.66 -8.98
N LYS A 44 -6.87 19.97 -8.85
CA LYS A 44 -6.75 20.68 -7.57
C LYS A 44 -7.93 20.44 -6.65
N TRP A 45 -9.16 20.63 -7.16
CA TRP A 45 -10.37 20.40 -6.39
C TRP A 45 -10.45 18.97 -5.87
N TRP A 46 -10.15 18.00 -6.76
CA TRP A 46 -10.11 16.57 -6.43
C TRP A 46 -9.12 16.28 -5.30
N SER A 47 -7.89 16.75 -5.47
CA SER A 47 -6.83 16.55 -4.48
C SER A 47 -7.20 17.20 -3.14
N GLU A 48 -7.78 18.40 -3.12
CA GLU A 48 -8.23 19.06 -1.88
C GLU A 48 -9.33 18.26 -1.17
N GLN A 49 -10.31 17.69 -1.89
CA GLN A 49 -11.34 16.83 -1.29
C GLN A 49 -10.70 15.59 -0.67
N ILE A 50 -9.93 14.84 -1.45
CA ILE A 50 -9.31 13.58 -1.02
C ILE A 50 -8.35 13.79 0.15
N LEU A 51 -7.44 14.76 0.07
CA LEU A 51 -6.45 15.03 1.11
C LEU A 51 -7.08 15.59 2.40
N SER A 52 -8.27 16.18 2.32
CA SER A 52 -9.06 16.54 3.51
C SER A 52 -9.84 15.35 4.11
N GLY A 53 -9.67 14.14 3.58
CA GLY A 53 -10.35 12.93 4.05
C GLY A 53 -11.82 12.82 3.61
N LYS A 54 -12.24 13.62 2.63
CA LYS A 54 -13.62 13.62 2.15
C LYS A 54 -13.79 12.70 0.95
N PRO A 55 -14.87 11.89 0.90
CA PRO A 55 -15.22 11.14 -0.29
C PRO A 55 -15.74 12.04 -1.40
N ILE A 56 -15.62 11.58 -2.64
CA ILE A 56 -16.24 12.19 -3.82
C ILE A 56 -17.32 11.24 -4.33
N ILE A 57 -18.55 11.69 -4.42
CA ILE A 57 -19.69 10.90 -4.89
C ILE A 57 -20.42 11.73 -5.94
N LEU A 58 -20.39 11.27 -7.19
CA LEU A 58 -21.01 11.93 -8.32
C LEU A 58 -21.98 10.97 -9.01
N ASN A 59 -23.27 11.25 -8.89
CA ASN A 59 -24.31 10.53 -9.60
C ASN A 59 -24.28 10.88 -11.09
N THR A 60 -23.90 12.13 -11.39
CA THR A 60 -23.62 12.64 -12.73
C THR A 60 -22.45 13.61 -12.68
N LEU A 61 -21.72 13.75 -13.79
CA LEU A 61 -20.56 14.66 -13.85
C LEU A 61 -20.98 16.14 -13.86
N GLU A 62 -22.20 16.46 -14.26
CA GLU A 62 -22.73 17.81 -14.27
C GLU A 62 -22.67 18.50 -12.90
N GLN A 63 -22.58 17.72 -11.82
CA GLN A 63 -22.38 18.23 -10.46
C GLN A 63 -21.04 19.00 -10.31
N LEU A 64 -20.06 18.75 -11.19
CA LEU A 64 -18.76 19.43 -11.18
C LEU A 64 -18.72 20.72 -12.01
N LEU A 65 -19.71 21.00 -12.85
CA LEU A 65 -19.65 22.10 -13.81
C LEU A 65 -19.36 23.47 -13.17
N GLU A 66 -19.88 23.71 -11.97
CA GLU A 66 -19.71 24.98 -11.26
C GLU A 66 -18.50 24.96 -10.32
N GLU A 67 -18.23 23.85 -9.66
CA GLU A 67 -17.20 23.74 -8.60
C GLU A 67 -15.82 23.35 -9.12
N ALA A 68 -15.77 22.50 -10.15
CA ALA A 68 -14.55 21.88 -10.66
C ALA A 68 -14.63 21.63 -12.17
N PRO A 69 -14.70 22.69 -13.02
CA PRO A 69 -14.88 22.54 -14.46
C PRO A 69 -13.70 21.83 -15.15
N ASP A 70 -12.49 21.94 -14.62
CA ASP A 70 -11.30 21.28 -15.18
C ASP A 70 -11.39 19.76 -14.97
N GLU A 71 -11.75 19.32 -13.76
CA GLU A 71 -12.00 17.90 -13.44
C GLU A 71 -13.16 17.34 -14.27
N TYR A 72 -14.21 18.12 -14.47
CA TYR A 72 -15.32 17.72 -15.35
C TYR A 72 -14.81 17.34 -16.75
N GLN A 73 -13.95 18.18 -17.36
CA GLN A 73 -13.42 17.93 -18.70
C GLN A 73 -12.55 16.64 -18.73
N ILE A 74 -11.71 16.43 -17.71
CA ILE A 74 -10.87 15.24 -17.58
C ILE A 74 -11.73 13.96 -17.54
N LEU A 75 -12.78 13.96 -16.71
CA LEU A 75 -13.65 12.81 -16.51
C LEU A 75 -14.54 12.52 -17.73
N VAL A 76 -15.03 13.56 -18.42
CA VAL A 76 -15.81 13.42 -19.64
C VAL A 76 -15.00 12.75 -20.77
N VAL A 77 -13.73 13.13 -20.94
CA VAL A 77 -12.85 12.52 -21.96
C VAL A 77 -12.65 11.01 -21.71
N GLN A 78 -12.65 10.58 -20.44
CA GLN A 78 -12.58 9.17 -20.07
C GLN A 78 -13.91 8.42 -20.20
N GLY A 79 -14.99 9.10 -20.64
CA GLY A 79 -16.30 8.52 -20.84
C GLY A 79 -17.08 8.21 -19.56
N ILE A 80 -16.65 8.74 -18.43
CA ILE A 80 -17.27 8.48 -17.12
C ILE A 80 -18.67 9.10 -17.08
N LYS A 81 -19.63 8.38 -16.49
CA LYS A 81 -21.02 8.80 -16.27
C LYS A 81 -21.29 9.14 -14.81
N SER A 82 -20.87 8.25 -13.93
CA SER A 82 -20.96 8.42 -12.48
C SER A 82 -19.76 7.77 -11.80
N LEU A 83 -19.41 8.27 -10.62
CA LEU A 83 -18.29 7.73 -9.87
C LEU A 83 -18.47 7.89 -8.37
N MET A 84 -17.70 7.07 -7.64
CA MET A 84 -17.57 7.19 -6.20
C MET A 84 -16.13 6.93 -5.81
N VAL A 85 -15.56 7.78 -4.95
CA VAL A 85 -14.17 7.70 -4.49
C VAL A 85 -14.11 7.84 -2.97
N THR A 86 -13.27 7.03 -2.34
CA THR A 86 -12.99 7.11 -0.91
C THR A 86 -11.49 7.27 -0.66
N PRO A 87 -11.05 8.19 0.22
CA PRO A 87 -9.65 8.29 0.60
C PRO A 87 -9.18 7.03 1.32
N LEU A 88 -7.91 6.67 1.15
CA LEU A 88 -7.22 5.59 1.85
C LEU A 88 -6.23 6.20 2.85
N MET A 89 -6.35 5.80 4.13
CA MET A 89 -5.65 6.45 5.23
C MET A 89 -4.77 5.49 6.03
N THR A 90 -3.60 5.98 6.43
CA THR A 90 -2.73 5.34 7.43
C THR A 90 -2.69 6.27 8.65
N GLY A 91 -3.35 5.88 9.74
CA GLY A 91 -3.59 6.80 10.86
C GLY A 91 -4.39 8.02 10.39
N ASP A 92 -3.86 9.20 10.63
CA ASP A 92 -4.50 10.47 10.21
C ASP A 92 -4.00 10.98 8.84
N ARG A 93 -3.15 10.23 8.16
CA ARG A 93 -2.56 10.60 6.87
C ARG A 93 -3.24 9.90 5.72
N VAL A 94 -3.73 10.66 4.75
CA VAL A 94 -4.16 10.12 3.45
C VAL A 94 -2.92 9.73 2.66
N TRP A 95 -2.84 8.48 2.16
CA TRP A 95 -1.77 8.05 1.29
C TRP A 95 -2.21 7.83 -0.16
N GLY A 96 -3.53 7.75 -0.37
CA GLY A 96 -4.10 7.51 -1.69
C GLY A 96 -5.61 7.53 -1.65
N TYR A 97 -6.23 6.98 -2.67
CA TYR A 97 -7.68 6.83 -2.74
C TYR A 97 -8.08 5.62 -3.60
N MET A 98 -9.26 5.09 -3.32
CA MET A 98 -9.89 4.04 -4.12
C MET A 98 -11.15 4.60 -4.77
N GLY A 99 -11.34 4.30 -6.04
CA GLY A 99 -12.50 4.75 -6.80
C GLY A 99 -13.18 3.64 -7.59
N ILE A 100 -14.44 3.86 -7.88
CA ILE A 100 -15.22 3.11 -8.87
C ILE A 100 -15.86 4.12 -9.81
N ASP A 101 -15.73 3.92 -11.10
CA ASP A 101 -16.47 4.68 -12.12
C ASP A 101 -17.32 3.77 -13.00
N LEU A 102 -18.38 4.35 -13.57
CA LEU A 102 -19.24 3.72 -14.54
C LEU A 102 -19.22 4.51 -15.84
N VAL A 103 -18.98 3.83 -16.96
CA VAL A 103 -18.85 4.45 -18.29
C VAL A 103 -20.05 4.24 -19.20
N GLU A 104 -20.91 3.27 -18.91
CA GLU A 104 -22.08 2.98 -19.74
C GLU A 104 -23.36 3.62 -19.21
N THR A 105 -23.55 3.61 -17.89
CA THR A 105 -24.81 3.99 -17.24
C THR A 105 -24.56 4.98 -16.11
N TYR A 106 -25.51 5.86 -15.89
CA TYR A 106 -25.59 6.62 -14.66
C TYR A 106 -26.02 5.74 -13.49
N HIS A 107 -25.57 6.06 -12.31
CA HIS A 107 -25.94 5.38 -11.07
C HIS A 107 -26.21 6.40 -9.98
N ASP A 108 -27.30 6.22 -9.29
CA ASP A 108 -27.65 7.02 -8.10
C ASP A 108 -27.07 6.31 -6.86
N TRP A 109 -25.88 6.78 -6.44
CA TRP A 109 -25.14 6.18 -5.33
C TRP A 109 -25.89 6.37 -4.02
N SER A 110 -26.31 5.28 -3.40
CA SER A 110 -26.94 5.28 -2.09
C SER A 110 -25.92 5.35 -0.95
N ASN A 111 -26.39 5.69 0.25
CA ASN A 111 -25.56 5.59 1.45
C ASN A 111 -25.07 4.15 1.73
N GLU A 112 -25.85 3.15 1.36
CA GLU A 112 -25.47 1.74 1.51
C GLU A 112 -24.33 1.38 0.56
N ASP A 113 -24.36 1.82 -0.70
CA ASP A 113 -23.29 1.66 -1.67
C ASP A 113 -22.00 2.28 -1.14
N PHE A 114 -22.08 3.50 -0.62
CA PHE A 114 -20.92 4.17 -0.05
C PHE A 114 -20.36 3.45 1.17
N GLN A 115 -21.20 3.02 2.11
CA GLN A 115 -20.75 2.29 3.30
C GLN A 115 -20.07 0.98 2.94
N TRP A 116 -20.64 0.24 1.99
CA TRP A 116 -20.05 -1.00 1.50
C TRP A 116 -18.70 -0.74 0.81
N PHE A 117 -18.65 0.24 -0.09
CA PHE A 117 -17.44 0.59 -0.82
C PHE A 117 -16.32 1.10 0.10
N SER A 118 -16.67 1.97 1.04
CA SER A 118 -15.72 2.48 2.05
C SER A 118 -15.20 1.37 2.96
N SER A 119 -16.05 0.41 3.33
CA SER A 119 -15.62 -0.76 4.12
C SER A 119 -14.65 -1.64 3.34
N LEU A 120 -14.88 -1.84 2.04
CA LEU A 120 -13.95 -2.54 1.16
C LEU A 120 -12.62 -1.80 1.06
N GLY A 121 -12.65 -0.46 0.91
CA GLY A 121 -11.47 0.40 0.92
C GLY A 121 -10.65 0.24 2.20
N ASN A 122 -11.30 0.18 3.36
CA ASN A 122 -10.63 -0.04 4.64
C ASN A 122 -9.95 -1.42 4.72
N ILE A 123 -10.59 -2.48 4.22
CA ILE A 123 -10.00 -3.82 4.16
C ILE A 123 -8.77 -3.81 3.26
N ILE A 124 -8.87 -3.24 2.07
CA ILE A 124 -7.76 -3.11 1.12
C ILE A 124 -6.61 -2.32 1.75
N ASN A 125 -6.93 -1.21 2.42
CA ASN A 125 -5.96 -0.39 3.12
C ASN A 125 -5.17 -1.22 4.16
N ILE A 126 -5.86 -1.97 5.02
CA ILE A 126 -5.24 -2.86 6.01
C ILE A 126 -4.34 -3.89 5.33
N CYS A 127 -4.77 -4.50 4.24
CA CYS A 127 -3.98 -5.48 3.49
C CYS A 127 -2.69 -4.86 2.92
N ILE A 128 -2.76 -3.66 2.36
CA ILE A 128 -1.60 -2.93 1.82
C ILE A 128 -0.62 -2.57 2.93
N GLU A 129 -1.10 -2.08 4.07
CA GLU A 129 -0.27 -1.75 5.23
C GLU A 129 0.44 -2.98 5.82
N LEU A 130 -0.28 -4.09 5.97
CA LEU A 130 0.30 -5.36 6.43
C LEU A 130 1.40 -5.84 5.48
N ARG A 131 1.18 -5.73 4.16
CA ARG A 131 2.19 -6.08 3.17
C ARG A 131 3.43 -5.19 3.28
N LYS A 132 3.25 -3.86 3.31
CA LYS A 132 4.36 -2.90 3.47
C LYS A 132 5.18 -3.18 4.76
N THR A 133 4.49 -3.47 5.86
CA THR A 133 5.14 -3.82 7.15
C THR A 133 5.91 -5.13 7.06
N LYS A 134 5.32 -6.17 6.47
CA LYS A 134 5.98 -7.47 6.26
C LYS A 134 7.25 -7.32 5.40
N ASP A 135 7.17 -6.58 4.29
CA ASP A 135 8.31 -6.37 3.39
C ASP A 135 9.43 -5.58 4.07
N LYS A 136 9.08 -4.64 4.97
CA LYS A 136 10.06 -3.92 5.80
C LYS A 136 10.78 -4.88 6.75
N VAL A 137 10.03 -5.70 7.48
CA VAL A 137 10.61 -6.69 8.43
C VAL A 137 11.54 -7.66 7.70
N ILE A 138 11.13 -8.16 6.53
CA ILE A 138 11.97 -9.07 5.72
C ILE A 138 13.27 -8.37 5.30
N ARG A 139 13.21 -7.12 4.85
CA ARG A 139 14.40 -6.34 4.47
C ARG A 139 15.34 -6.12 5.65
N GLU A 140 14.81 -5.76 6.81
CA GLU A 140 15.61 -5.57 8.04
C GLU A 140 16.27 -6.88 8.49
N GLN A 141 15.54 -8.00 8.45
CA GLN A 141 16.12 -9.31 8.75
C GLN A 141 17.22 -9.70 7.76
N THR A 142 16.99 -9.50 6.45
CA THR A 142 18.00 -9.79 5.44
C THR A 142 19.24 -8.92 5.63
N PHE A 143 19.07 -7.63 5.94
CA PHE A 143 20.17 -6.73 6.23
C PHE A 143 20.98 -7.18 7.45
N LEU A 144 20.32 -7.55 8.55
CA LEU A 144 20.98 -8.07 9.75
C LEU A 144 21.72 -9.37 9.46
N ASN A 145 21.10 -10.31 8.75
CA ASN A 145 21.75 -11.57 8.36
C ASN A 145 23.01 -11.32 7.50
N ASN A 146 22.94 -10.39 6.55
CA ASN A 146 24.08 -10.00 5.73
C ASN A 146 25.19 -9.37 6.59
N LEU A 147 24.83 -8.48 7.54
CA LEU A 147 25.82 -7.93 8.48
C LEU A 147 26.52 -9.05 9.27
N PHE A 148 25.79 -10.02 9.81
CA PHE A 148 26.39 -11.15 10.54
C PHE A 148 27.29 -12.00 9.66
N HIS A 149 26.87 -12.27 8.42
CA HIS A 149 27.68 -13.09 7.49
C HIS A 149 28.98 -12.41 7.07
N PHE A 150 28.92 -11.09 6.81
CA PHE A 150 30.08 -10.35 6.30
C PHE A 150 30.87 -9.61 7.38
N MET A 151 30.52 -9.75 8.67
CA MET A 151 31.34 -9.19 9.76
C MET A 151 32.73 -9.78 9.75
N PRO A 152 33.81 -8.97 9.81
CA PRO A 152 35.20 -9.46 9.87
C PRO A 152 35.57 -10.00 11.25
N MET A 153 34.63 -10.11 12.17
CA MET A 153 34.78 -10.61 13.52
C MET A 153 33.92 -11.84 13.73
N GLY A 154 34.45 -12.84 14.45
CA GLY A 154 33.70 -14.03 14.86
C GLY A 154 32.53 -13.62 15.80
N TYR A 155 31.32 -14.11 15.49
CA TYR A 155 30.13 -13.96 16.31
C TYR A 155 29.58 -15.33 16.68
N ILE A 156 29.32 -15.53 17.98
CA ILE A 156 28.66 -16.73 18.49
C ILE A 156 27.54 -16.29 19.46
N ARG A 157 26.36 -16.85 19.27
CA ARG A 157 25.25 -16.77 20.22
C ARG A 157 25.13 -18.10 20.96
N MET A 158 24.98 -18.04 22.28
CA MET A 158 24.85 -19.21 23.11
C MET A 158 23.61 -19.07 24.02
N SER A 159 22.92 -20.19 24.24
CA SER A 159 21.93 -20.33 25.30
C SER A 159 22.54 -21.14 26.47
N ILE A 160 22.27 -20.64 27.69
CA ILE A 160 22.75 -21.31 28.90
C ILE A 160 21.82 -22.47 29.24
N ILE A 161 22.40 -23.66 29.41
CA ILE A 161 21.70 -24.85 29.93
C ILE A 161 21.81 -24.81 31.45
N ARG A 162 20.70 -25.06 32.14
CA ARG A 162 20.63 -25.04 33.60
C ARG A 162 20.26 -26.44 34.11
N ASP A 163 20.81 -26.79 35.28
CA ASP A 163 20.47 -28.04 35.98
C ASP A 163 19.08 -27.95 36.68
N GLU A 164 18.70 -29.04 37.35
CA GLU A 164 17.42 -29.14 38.09
C GLU A 164 17.30 -28.09 39.24
N ASN A 165 18.41 -27.52 39.68
CA ASN A 165 18.48 -26.48 40.70
C ASN A 165 18.56 -25.05 40.10
N ASN A 166 18.30 -24.92 38.77
CA ASN A 166 18.35 -23.66 38.01
C ASN A 166 19.78 -23.04 37.96
N LYS A 167 20.85 -23.84 38.24
CA LYS A 167 22.23 -23.38 38.11
C LYS A 167 22.74 -23.62 36.69
N PRO A 168 23.54 -22.68 36.12
CA PRO A 168 24.20 -22.88 34.85
C PRO A 168 25.09 -24.12 34.91
N CYS A 169 24.90 -25.11 34.03
CA CYS A 169 25.68 -26.33 33.98
C CYS A 169 26.39 -26.52 32.61
N ASP A 170 25.85 -25.93 31.57
CA ASP A 170 26.39 -26.02 30.21
C ASP A 170 25.88 -24.88 29.33
N TYR A 171 26.34 -24.83 28.09
CA TYR A 171 25.85 -23.90 27.08
C TYR A 171 25.63 -24.62 25.75
N ARG A 172 24.70 -24.12 24.95
CA ARG A 172 24.45 -24.56 23.58
C ARG A 172 24.67 -23.39 22.63
N VAL A 173 25.48 -23.57 21.62
CA VAL A 173 25.62 -22.63 20.52
C VAL A 173 24.29 -22.64 19.74
N THR A 174 23.68 -21.48 19.54
CA THR A 174 22.41 -21.33 18.83
C THR A 174 22.58 -20.59 17.51
N ASP A 175 23.73 -19.92 17.32
CA ASP A 175 24.03 -19.19 16.12
C ASP A 175 25.52 -18.83 16.06
N ALA A 176 26.11 -18.81 14.85
CA ALA A 176 27.49 -18.44 14.63
C ALA A 176 27.70 -17.96 13.19
N ASN A 177 28.61 -17.02 12.97
CA ASN A 177 28.97 -16.58 11.62
C ASN A 177 30.15 -17.40 11.06
N GLU A 178 30.42 -17.27 9.75
CA GLU A 178 31.45 -18.00 9.04
C GLU A 178 32.86 -17.76 9.63
N VAL A 179 33.15 -16.55 10.09
CA VAL A 179 34.46 -16.22 10.73
C VAL A 179 34.66 -16.98 12.01
N SER A 180 33.62 -17.13 12.85
CA SER A 180 33.73 -17.95 14.09
C SER A 180 33.85 -19.42 13.79
N SER A 181 33.15 -19.95 12.79
CA SER A 181 33.31 -21.33 12.31
C SER A 181 34.76 -21.65 11.89
N THR A 182 35.36 -20.77 11.11
CA THR A 182 36.74 -20.88 10.67
C THR A 182 37.72 -20.83 11.86
N PHE A 183 37.46 -19.95 12.83
CA PHE A 183 38.32 -19.74 13.99
C PHE A 183 38.28 -20.94 14.97
N PHE A 184 37.10 -21.55 15.15
CA PHE A 184 36.92 -22.69 16.04
C PHE A 184 37.07 -24.06 15.34
N GLY A 185 37.23 -24.10 14.02
CA GLY A 185 37.32 -25.34 13.23
C GLY A 185 36.05 -26.17 13.24
N LEU A 186 34.89 -25.52 13.47
CA LEU A 186 33.59 -26.19 13.54
C LEU A 186 32.83 -25.98 12.22
N PRO A 187 32.22 -27.01 11.64
CA PRO A 187 31.38 -26.84 10.45
C PRO A 187 30.11 -26.07 10.79
N LEU A 188 29.66 -25.16 9.90
CA LEU A 188 28.44 -24.37 10.04
C LEU A 188 27.15 -25.22 10.21
N GLU A 189 27.19 -26.47 9.75
CA GLU A 189 26.06 -27.42 9.85
C GLU A 189 25.89 -28.03 11.26
N SER A 190 26.70 -27.62 12.22
CA SER A 190 26.74 -28.19 13.58
C SER A 190 25.92 -27.41 14.62
N TYR A 191 25.15 -26.40 14.21
CA TYR A 191 24.40 -25.49 15.10
C TYR A 191 22.91 -25.54 14.89
#